data_4f51a3402112ab2425047950880aa7dd
#
_entry.id   4f51a3402112ab2425047950880aa7dd
#
_cell.length_a   1.000
_cell.length_b   1.000
_cell.length_c   1.000
_cell.angle_alpha   90.00
_cell.angle_beta   90.00
_cell.angle_gamma   90.00
#
_symmetry.space_group_name_H-M   'P 1'
#
loop_
_entity.id
_entity.type
_entity.pdbx_description
1 polymer ?
#
loop_
_entity_poly.entity_id
_entity_poly.type
_entity_poly.pdbx_seq_one_letter_code
_entity_poly.pdbx_strand_id
1 'polypeptide(L)'
;MGMSTAFGPPPPRDEMIAFIRAAVDRGVTLFDTAEVYGPFHNEDLVGEALQPVRDEVVIATKFGFAFDEDGKQTGVSSWPDDIRAAVDGSLRRLRVDTIDLLYQHRVDPDVAIEDVAGTVKELIEAGKVRHFGMSEAGVGTIRRAHAVQPVTALQSEYSLFWREPEDEILPALEELGIGFVPFSPLGRGILTGKVAAGTQFGEGDIRATLPRFASDALDANLALVDLVTKVADRKGATVGQVALAWLLAQKPWIVPIPGTRRLERLDENLGSAGLELTPEDLTELDEASANAHIQGDRYPEAMQKMIDR
;
A
#
# COMPACT_ATOMS: atom_id res chain seq x y z
N MET A 1 -1.16 1.14 -8.66
CA MET A 1 -1.95 -0.07 -8.94
C MET A 1 -3.24 0.27 -9.71
N GLY A 2 -4.23 0.95 -9.17
CA GLY A 2 -5.54 1.20 -9.81
C GLY A 2 -5.53 1.91 -11.17
N MET A 3 -4.41 2.47 -11.61
CA MET A 3 -4.26 3.07 -12.94
C MET A 3 -3.97 2.04 -14.04
N SER A 4 -3.56 0.82 -13.69
CA SER A 4 -3.19 -0.22 -14.65
C SER A 4 -3.90 -1.55 -14.41
N THR A 5 -4.44 -1.80 -13.20
CA THR A 5 -5.07 -3.07 -12.82
C THR A 5 -5.91 -2.92 -11.56
N ALA A 6 -6.63 -3.96 -11.19
CA ALA A 6 -7.27 -4.23 -9.90
C ALA A 6 -8.60 -3.53 -9.59
N PHE A 7 -8.95 -2.44 -10.23
CA PHE A 7 -10.21 -1.72 -9.96
C PHE A 7 -10.98 -1.43 -11.25
N GLY A 8 -11.22 -2.49 -12.03
CA GLY A 8 -11.86 -2.42 -13.35
C GLY A 8 -10.89 -1.96 -14.46
N PRO A 9 -11.39 -1.64 -15.66
CA PRO A 9 -10.56 -1.29 -16.80
C PRO A 9 -9.69 -0.06 -16.51
N PRO A 10 -8.41 -0.08 -16.96
CA PRO A 10 -7.52 1.05 -16.78
C PRO A 10 -8.02 2.27 -17.58
N PRO A 11 -7.89 3.49 -17.03
CA PRO A 11 -8.14 4.71 -17.76
C PRO A 11 -7.11 4.93 -18.88
N PRO A 12 -7.37 5.87 -19.82
CA PRO A 12 -6.41 6.25 -20.86
C PRO A 12 -5.06 6.68 -20.26
N ARG A 13 -3.96 6.23 -20.88
CA ARG A 13 -2.60 6.44 -20.38
C ARG A 13 -2.28 7.93 -20.19
N ASP A 14 -2.59 8.76 -21.16
CA ASP A 14 -2.27 10.19 -21.13
C ASP A 14 -2.99 10.93 -20.00
N GLU A 15 -4.22 10.52 -19.71
CA GLU A 15 -4.97 11.04 -18.56
C GLU A 15 -4.28 10.70 -17.23
N MET A 16 -3.73 9.49 -17.12
CA MET A 16 -3.05 9.06 -15.90
C MET A 16 -1.69 9.74 -15.75
N ILE A 17 -0.96 9.99 -16.84
CA ILE A 17 0.26 10.82 -16.81
C ILE A 17 -0.06 12.23 -16.31
N ALA A 18 -1.10 12.85 -16.86
CA ALA A 18 -1.54 14.18 -16.44
C ALA A 18 -1.98 14.17 -14.96
N PHE A 19 -2.67 13.12 -14.51
CA PHE A 19 -3.09 12.95 -13.12
C PHE A 19 -1.89 12.85 -12.17
N ILE A 20 -0.87 12.03 -12.50
CA ILE A 20 0.33 11.86 -11.66
C ILE A 20 1.07 13.21 -11.53
N ARG A 21 1.23 13.96 -12.63
CA ARG A 21 1.84 15.29 -12.60
C ARG A 21 1.02 16.28 -11.76
N ALA A 22 -0.29 16.27 -11.92
CA ALA A 22 -1.17 17.08 -11.09
C ALA A 22 -1.12 16.70 -9.59
N ALA A 23 -0.74 15.49 -9.25
CA ALA A 23 -0.48 15.10 -7.86
C ALA A 23 0.82 15.73 -7.33
N VAL A 24 1.89 15.78 -8.14
CA VAL A 24 3.13 16.49 -7.77
C VAL A 24 2.85 17.98 -7.54
N ASP A 25 2.10 18.62 -8.44
CA ASP A 25 1.70 20.03 -8.33
C ASP A 25 0.92 20.34 -7.03
N ARG A 26 0.30 19.31 -6.42
CA ARG A 26 -0.42 19.37 -5.14
C ARG A 26 0.40 19.00 -3.93
N GLY A 27 1.71 18.78 -4.12
CA GLY A 27 2.65 18.49 -3.05
C GLY A 27 2.78 17.00 -2.68
N VAL A 28 2.27 16.07 -3.50
CA VAL A 28 2.55 14.64 -3.34
C VAL A 28 4.00 14.38 -3.73
N THR A 29 4.77 13.84 -2.79
CA THR A 29 6.19 13.56 -2.99
C THR A 29 6.53 12.07 -2.99
N LEU A 30 5.67 11.17 -2.44
CA LEU A 30 5.88 9.73 -2.43
C LEU A 30 4.97 9.04 -3.45
N PHE A 31 5.57 8.32 -4.39
CA PHE A 31 4.87 7.53 -5.40
C PHE A 31 5.23 6.05 -5.26
N ASP A 32 4.22 5.23 -4.97
CA ASP A 32 4.36 3.79 -4.77
C ASP A 32 3.82 3.01 -5.96
N THR A 33 4.66 2.15 -6.53
CA THR A 33 4.33 1.23 -7.60
C THR A 33 4.84 -0.18 -7.32
N ALA A 34 4.80 -1.08 -8.28
CA ALA A 34 5.40 -2.41 -8.25
C ALA A 34 5.48 -3.00 -9.65
N GLU A 35 6.44 -3.90 -9.89
CA GLU A 35 6.57 -4.63 -11.15
C GLU A 35 5.30 -5.43 -11.51
N VAL A 36 4.61 -5.99 -10.52
CA VAL A 36 3.39 -6.80 -10.72
C VAL A 36 2.17 -5.98 -11.12
N TYR A 37 2.22 -4.64 -11.07
CA TYR A 37 1.05 -3.82 -11.39
C TYR A 37 0.84 -3.68 -12.91
N GLY A 38 -0.09 -4.46 -13.45
CA GLY A 38 -0.50 -4.51 -14.83
C GLY A 38 0.43 -5.23 -15.79
N PRO A 39 1.10 -6.37 -15.48
CA PRO A 39 2.49 -6.43 -15.04
C PRO A 39 3.38 -5.47 -15.84
N PHE A 40 4.29 -4.81 -15.16
CA PHE A 40 5.28 -3.85 -15.65
C PHE A 40 4.73 -2.51 -16.15
N HIS A 41 3.48 -2.45 -16.65
CA HIS A 41 2.89 -1.25 -17.26
C HIS A 41 2.77 -0.06 -16.31
N ASN A 42 2.58 -0.32 -15.01
CA ASN A 42 2.44 0.77 -14.04
C ASN A 42 3.77 1.48 -13.78
N GLU A 43 4.88 0.75 -13.77
CA GLU A 43 6.21 1.37 -13.66
C GLU A 43 6.54 2.22 -14.89
N ASP A 44 6.22 1.75 -16.10
CA ASP A 44 6.37 2.55 -17.33
C ASP A 44 5.54 3.84 -17.29
N LEU A 45 4.31 3.77 -16.78
CA LEU A 45 3.43 4.93 -16.62
C LEU A 45 4.01 5.94 -15.61
N VAL A 46 4.43 5.45 -14.43
CA VAL A 46 5.01 6.27 -13.37
C VAL A 46 6.33 6.89 -13.82
N GLY A 47 7.20 6.11 -14.46
CA GLY A 47 8.48 6.58 -14.97
C GLY A 47 8.31 7.72 -15.98
N GLU A 48 7.39 7.57 -16.95
CA GLU A 48 7.11 8.63 -17.92
C GLU A 48 6.51 9.89 -17.29
N ALA A 49 5.61 9.71 -16.34
CA ALA A 49 4.96 10.83 -15.68
C ALA A 49 5.94 11.65 -14.83
N LEU A 50 6.82 10.97 -14.07
CA LEU A 50 7.69 11.60 -13.09
C LEU A 50 9.08 11.97 -13.62
N GLN A 51 9.49 11.52 -14.79
CA GLN A 51 10.79 11.83 -15.38
C GLN A 51 11.13 13.33 -15.34
N PRO A 52 10.22 14.27 -15.67
CA PRO A 52 10.53 15.71 -15.66
C PRO A 52 10.76 16.30 -14.26
N VAL A 53 10.30 15.62 -13.19
CA VAL A 53 10.31 16.09 -11.81
C VAL A 53 10.98 15.06 -10.87
N ARG A 54 11.87 14.23 -11.43
CA ARG A 54 12.49 13.09 -10.71
C ARG A 54 13.12 13.48 -9.38
N ASP A 55 13.77 14.62 -9.32
CA ASP A 55 14.50 15.09 -8.13
C ASP A 55 13.60 15.68 -7.04
N GLU A 56 12.32 15.88 -7.36
CA GLU A 56 11.32 16.42 -6.42
C GLU A 56 10.52 15.32 -5.70
N VAL A 57 10.70 14.04 -6.11
CA VAL A 57 9.86 12.94 -5.66
C VAL A 57 10.66 11.73 -5.18
N VAL A 58 10.03 10.94 -4.34
CA VAL A 58 10.49 9.63 -3.89
C VAL A 58 9.69 8.56 -4.64
N ILE A 59 10.38 7.67 -5.34
CA ILE A 59 9.76 6.56 -6.07
C ILE A 59 10.03 5.26 -5.30
N ALA A 60 8.96 4.62 -4.86
CA ALA A 60 8.99 3.29 -4.27
C ALA A 60 8.47 2.26 -5.28
N THR A 61 9.18 1.14 -5.42
CA THR A 61 8.71 -0.02 -6.18
C THR A 61 9.00 -1.32 -5.45
N LYS A 62 8.56 -2.45 -6.01
CA LYS A 62 8.60 -3.73 -5.33
C LYS A 62 9.00 -4.84 -6.28
N PHE A 63 9.85 -5.77 -5.81
CA PHE A 63 10.21 -7.04 -6.43
C PHE A 63 9.62 -8.22 -5.65
N GLY A 64 9.75 -9.43 -6.16
CA GLY A 64 9.50 -10.66 -5.42
C GLY A 64 8.34 -11.50 -5.96
N PHE A 65 7.77 -11.16 -7.11
CA PHE A 65 6.90 -12.05 -7.84
C PHE A 65 7.63 -12.72 -9.01
N ALA A 66 7.22 -13.95 -9.31
CA ALA A 66 7.68 -14.69 -10.49
C ALA A 66 6.68 -14.50 -11.65
N PHE A 67 7.20 -14.41 -12.87
CA PHE A 67 6.41 -14.25 -14.08
C PHE A 67 6.83 -15.30 -15.11
N ASP A 68 5.87 -15.79 -15.92
CA ASP A 68 6.17 -16.59 -17.10
C ASP A 68 6.57 -15.71 -18.31
N GLU A 69 6.86 -16.36 -19.45
CA GLU A 69 7.26 -15.68 -20.69
C GLU A 69 6.18 -14.72 -21.23
N ASP A 70 4.91 -14.95 -20.90
CA ASP A 70 3.78 -14.10 -21.28
C ASP A 70 3.55 -12.96 -20.27
N GLY A 71 4.36 -12.86 -19.21
CA GLY A 71 4.25 -11.84 -18.16
C GLY A 71 3.16 -12.12 -17.15
N LYS A 72 2.61 -13.34 -17.09
CA LYS A 72 1.63 -13.74 -16.10
C LYS A 72 2.33 -14.13 -14.81
N GLN A 73 1.84 -13.61 -13.68
CA GLN A 73 2.33 -13.98 -12.35
C GLN A 73 2.11 -15.48 -12.09
N THR A 74 3.18 -16.18 -11.69
CA THR A 74 3.18 -17.62 -11.42
C THR A 74 3.41 -17.98 -9.96
N GLY A 75 3.90 -17.02 -9.15
CA GLY A 75 4.19 -17.23 -7.75
C GLY A 75 5.03 -16.09 -7.17
N VAL A 76 5.85 -16.41 -6.18
CA VAL A 76 6.88 -15.53 -5.62
C VAL A 76 8.26 -16.04 -6.01
N SER A 77 9.22 -15.12 -6.17
CA SER A 77 10.65 -15.44 -6.32
C SER A 77 11.49 -14.30 -5.75
N SER A 78 12.34 -14.66 -4.80
CA SER A 78 13.32 -13.74 -4.21
C SER A 78 14.75 -14.30 -4.29
N TRP A 79 15.03 -15.15 -5.28
CA TRP A 79 16.40 -15.60 -5.54
C TRP A 79 17.27 -14.41 -5.96
N PRO A 80 18.56 -14.38 -5.56
CA PRO A 80 19.44 -13.24 -5.83
C PRO A 80 19.45 -12.77 -7.29
N ASP A 81 19.46 -13.68 -8.25
CA ASP A 81 19.49 -13.34 -9.68
C ASP A 81 18.15 -12.75 -10.15
N ASP A 82 17.02 -13.24 -9.62
CA ASP A 82 15.69 -12.70 -9.91
C ASP A 82 15.53 -11.29 -9.32
N ILE A 83 16.03 -11.05 -8.11
CA ILE A 83 16.06 -9.72 -7.49
C ILE A 83 16.83 -8.74 -8.36
N ARG A 84 18.03 -9.11 -8.82
CA ARG A 84 18.87 -8.26 -9.70
C ARG A 84 18.17 -7.97 -11.02
N ALA A 85 17.57 -8.99 -11.65
CA ALA A 85 16.82 -8.85 -12.89
C ALA A 85 15.59 -7.93 -12.73
N ALA A 86 14.83 -8.10 -11.65
CA ALA A 86 13.68 -7.25 -11.31
C ALA A 86 14.08 -5.79 -11.13
N VAL A 87 15.18 -5.53 -10.39
CA VAL A 87 15.70 -4.16 -10.17
C VAL A 87 16.16 -3.53 -11.47
N ASP A 88 16.92 -4.26 -12.30
CA ASP A 88 17.37 -3.74 -13.61
C ASP A 88 16.18 -3.49 -14.55
N GLY A 89 15.11 -4.27 -14.45
CA GLY A 89 13.85 -4.05 -15.13
C GLY A 89 13.15 -2.78 -14.65
N SER A 90 13.00 -2.63 -13.34
CA SER A 90 12.37 -1.47 -12.72
C SER A 90 13.09 -0.17 -13.02
N LEU A 91 14.44 -0.12 -12.94
CA LEU A 91 15.24 1.05 -13.30
C LEU A 91 14.96 1.51 -14.74
N ARG A 92 14.90 0.57 -15.70
CA ARG A 92 14.57 0.90 -17.10
C ARG A 92 13.16 1.43 -17.26
N ARG A 93 12.15 0.77 -16.67
CA ARG A 93 10.73 1.17 -16.78
C ARG A 93 10.46 2.49 -16.09
N LEU A 94 11.03 2.70 -14.92
CA LEU A 94 10.90 3.94 -14.15
C LEU A 94 11.75 5.08 -14.73
N ARG A 95 12.66 4.78 -15.68
CA ARG A 95 13.58 5.76 -16.32
C ARG A 95 14.45 6.50 -15.30
N VAL A 96 14.98 5.75 -14.33
CA VAL A 96 15.83 6.26 -13.25
C VAL A 96 17.11 5.44 -13.14
N ASP A 97 18.17 6.06 -12.64
CA ASP A 97 19.43 5.39 -12.35
C ASP A 97 19.45 4.77 -10.94
N THR A 98 18.58 5.27 -10.05
CA THR A 98 18.47 4.81 -8.66
C THR A 98 17.01 4.79 -8.22
N ILE A 99 16.58 3.67 -7.62
CA ILE A 99 15.28 3.52 -6.94
C ILE A 99 15.44 4.06 -5.51
N ASP A 100 14.53 4.94 -5.06
CA ASP A 100 14.64 5.51 -3.72
C ASP A 100 14.29 4.49 -2.63
N LEU A 101 13.21 3.70 -2.82
CA LEU A 101 12.79 2.68 -1.86
C LEU A 101 12.35 1.41 -2.59
N LEU A 102 13.05 0.32 -2.32
CA LEU A 102 12.77 -0.98 -2.92
C LEU A 102 12.20 -1.93 -1.89
N TYR A 103 10.99 -2.40 -2.09
CA TYR A 103 10.36 -3.38 -1.21
C TYR A 103 10.49 -4.81 -1.73
N GLN A 104 10.70 -5.77 -0.83
CA GLN A 104 10.27 -7.14 -1.07
C GLN A 104 8.74 -7.19 -0.94
N HIS A 105 8.02 -7.51 -2.03
CA HIS A 105 6.55 -7.41 -2.09
C HIS A 105 5.85 -8.47 -1.24
N ARG A 106 6.40 -9.70 -1.23
CA ARG A 106 6.02 -10.80 -0.35
C ARG A 106 7.27 -11.57 0.04
N VAL A 107 7.30 -12.07 1.25
CA VAL A 107 8.38 -12.95 1.70
C VAL A 107 8.30 -14.26 0.93
N ASP A 108 9.45 -14.67 0.37
CA ASP A 108 9.58 -15.94 -0.32
C ASP A 108 10.00 -17.01 0.72
N PRO A 109 9.18 -18.03 0.99
CA PRO A 109 9.50 -19.05 1.97
C PRO A 109 10.65 -19.97 1.57
N ASP A 110 10.99 -19.99 0.26
CA ASP A 110 12.04 -20.87 -0.29
C ASP A 110 13.43 -20.21 -0.25
N VAL A 111 13.53 -18.92 0.08
CA VAL A 111 14.77 -18.14 0.13
C VAL A 111 14.99 -17.57 1.52
N ALA A 112 16.17 -17.80 2.10
CA ALA A 112 16.50 -17.21 3.40
C ALA A 112 16.44 -15.68 3.32
N ILE A 113 15.77 -15.05 4.28
CA ILE A 113 15.60 -13.58 4.26
C ILE A 113 16.95 -12.84 4.35
N GLU A 114 17.96 -13.47 4.94
CA GLU A 114 19.32 -12.96 5.01
C GLU A 114 19.96 -12.86 3.61
N ASP A 115 19.69 -13.82 2.71
CA ASP A 115 20.20 -13.81 1.34
C ASP A 115 19.49 -12.72 0.52
N VAL A 116 18.17 -12.53 0.73
CA VAL A 116 17.40 -11.44 0.14
C VAL A 116 17.96 -10.09 0.60
N ALA A 117 18.11 -9.88 1.91
CA ALA A 117 18.64 -8.65 2.47
C ALA A 117 20.10 -8.39 2.04
N GLY A 118 20.92 -9.46 1.94
CA GLY A 118 22.29 -9.39 1.42
C GLY A 118 22.33 -8.93 -0.03
N THR A 119 21.45 -9.46 -0.88
CA THR A 119 21.36 -9.06 -2.28
C THR A 119 20.94 -7.60 -2.44
N VAL A 120 19.95 -7.14 -1.63
CA VAL A 120 19.53 -5.73 -1.66
C VAL A 120 20.67 -4.82 -1.15
N LYS A 121 21.44 -5.26 -0.14
CA LYS A 121 22.62 -4.54 0.33
C LYS A 121 23.65 -4.33 -0.81
N GLU A 122 23.95 -5.36 -1.59
CA GLU A 122 24.84 -5.24 -2.76
C GLU A 122 24.28 -4.23 -3.79
N LEU A 123 22.97 -4.21 -4.03
CA LEU A 123 22.31 -3.25 -4.92
C LEU A 123 22.37 -1.81 -4.38
N ILE A 124 22.33 -1.63 -3.06
CA ILE A 124 22.51 -0.33 -2.41
C ILE A 124 23.98 0.12 -2.55
N GLU A 125 24.93 -0.76 -2.29
CA GLU A 125 26.37 -0.48 -2.46
C GLU A 125 26.71 -0.15 -3.93
N ALA A 126 26.01 -0.77 -4.88
CA ALA A 126 26.13 -0.48 -6.32
C ALA A 126 25.41 0.83 -6.75
N GLY A 127 24.71 1.54 -5.86
CA GLY A 127 23.98 2.77 -6.13
C GLY A 127 22.66 2.61 -6.91
N LYS A 128 22.21 1.36 -7.14
CA LYS A 128 20.95 1.08 -7.85
C LYS A 128 19.69 1.28 -6.98
N VAL A 129 19.84 1.17 -5.68
CA VAL A 129 18.78 1.31 -4.67
C VAL A 129 19.30 2.19 -3.53
N ARG A 130 18.45 3.06 -2.96
CA ARG A 130 18.84 3.87 -1.78
C ARG A 130 18.43 3.21 -0.47
N HIS A 131 17.20 2.69 -0.42
CA HIS A 131 16.61 2.16 0.82
C HIS A 131 15.90 0.84 0.58
N PHE A 132 16.01 -0.04 1.56
CA PHE A 132 15.31 -1.33 1.59
C PHE A 132 14.02 -1.25 2.40
N GLY A 133 12.96 -1.86 1.91
CA GLY A 133 11.68 -2.04 2.58
C GLY A 133 11.18 -3.48 2.46
N MET A 134 10.19 -3.80 3.27
CA MET A 134 9.50 -5.09 3.22
C MET A 134 8.00 -4.88 3.18
N SER A 135 7.24 -5.86 2.69
CA SER A 135 5.78 -5.81 2.68
C SER A 135 5.18 -7.10 3.22
N GLU A 136 4.20 -6.98 4.12
CA GLU A 136 3.48 -8.11 4.74
C GLU A 136 4.42 -9.14 5.40
N ALA A 137 5.54 -8.68 5.96
CA ALA A 137 6.51 -9.51 6.68
C ALA A 137 6.20 -9.54 8.18
N GLY A 138 6.38 -10.71 8.80
CA GLY A 138 6.27 -10.91 10.23
C GLY A 138 7.48 -10.36 11.01
N VAL A 139 7.31 -10.12 12.31
CA VAL A 139 8.33 -9.50 13.17
C VAL A 139 9.65 -10.27 13.15
N GLY A 140 9.59 -11.62 13.18
CA GLY A 140 10.79 -12.45 13.13
C GLY A 140 11.62 -12.26 11.87
N THR A 141 10.95 -12.21 10.72
CA THR A 141 11.57 -11.99 9.40
C THR A 141 12.12 -10.58 9.27
N ILE A 142 11.38 -9.57 9.75
CA ILE A 142 11.82 -8.18 9.76
C ILE A 142 13.13 -8.03 10.55
N ARG A 143 13.21 -8.60 11.76
CA ARG A 143 14.41 -8.52 12.60
C ARG A 143 15.62 -9.18 11.95
N ARG A 144 15.45 -10.33 11.31
CA ARG A 144 16.52 -11.05 10.60
C ARG A 144 17.01 -10.25 9.40
N ALA A 145 16.11 -9.71 8.58
CA ALA A 145 16.45 -8.86 7.44
C ALA A 145 17.19 -7.60 7.89
N HIS A 146 16.65 -6.91 8.92
CA HIS A 146 17.20 -5.66 9.45
C HIS A 146 18.62 -5.81 10.01
N ALA A 147 18.94 -6.99 10.55
CA ALA A 147 20.29 -7.30 11.05
C ALA A 147 21.35 -7.39 9.93
N VAL A 148 20.96 -7.71 8.69
CA VAL A 148 21.84 -7.82 7.51
C VAL A 148 21.92 -6.50 6.77
N GLN A 149 20.76 -5.91 6.47
CA GLN A 149 20.60 -4.62 5.81
C GLN A 149 19.46 -3.86 6.51
N PRO A 150 19.70 -2.63 7.02
CA PRO A 150 18.65 -1.86 7.64
C PRO A 150 17.40 -1.75 6.77
N VAL A 151 16.27 -2.17 7.31
CA VAL A 151 14.94 -1.99 6.71
C VAL A 151 14.49 -0.58 7.06
N THR A 152 14.16 0.21 6.05
CA THR A 152 13.72 1.61 6.21
C THR A 152 12.24 1.72 6.45
N ALA A 153 11.44 0.90 5.78
CA ALA A 153 9.98 0.92 5.91
C ALA A 153 9.37 -0.47 5.76
N LEU A 154 8.30 -0.72 6.51
CA LEU A 154 7.39 -1.83 6.29
C LEU A 154 6.11 -1.31 5.63
N GLN A 155 5.64 -2.00 4.59
CA GLN A 155 4.35 -1.73 3.97
C GLN A 155 3.37 -2.87 4.28
N SER A 156 2.29 -2.60 5.03
CA SER A 156 1.25 -3.60 5.34
C SER A 156 -0.13 -2.96 5.34
N GLU A 157 -1.19 -3.78 5.25
CA GLU A 157 -2.56 -3.29 5.37
C GLU A 157 -2.81 -2.75 6.77
N TYR A 158 -3.28 -1.50 6.88
CA TYR A 158 -3.67 -0.90 8.15
C TYR A 158 -4.71 0.20 7.93
N SER A 159 -5.78 0.15 8.70
CA SER A 159 -6.89 1.12 8.66
C SER A 159 -7.85 0.84 9.83
N LEU A 160 -8.86 1.69 10.03
CA LEU A 160 -9.98 1.40 10.93
C LEU A 160 -10.68 0.06 10.61
N PHE A 161 -10.52 -0.46 9.41
CA PHE A 161 -11.09 -1.71 8.93
C PHE A 161 -10.17 -2.93 9.14
N TRP A 162 -8.90 -2.71 9.50
CA TRP A 162 -7.90 -3.75 9.75
C TRP A 162 -6.81 -3.25 10.69
N ARG A 163 -6.78 -3.75 11.92
CA ARG A 163 -5.92 -3.25 13.02
C ARG A 163 -4.88 -4.26 13.52
N GLU A 164 -4.78 -5.43 12.91
CA GLU A 164 -3.82 -6.48 13.31
C GLU A 164 -2.36 -5.97 13.52
N PRO A 165 -1.83 -5.00 12.72
CA PRO A 165 -0.48 -4.51 12.94
C PRO A 165 -0.21 -3.90 14.32
N GLU A 166 -1.24 -3.52 15.07
CA GLU A 166 -1.09 -2.90 16.40
C GLU A 166 -0.53 -3.87 17.44
N ASP A 167 -0.82 -5.18 17.30
CA ASP A 167 -0.47 -6.18 18.29
C ASP A 167 1.04 -6.41 18.41
N GLU A 168 1.72 -6.62 17.29
CA GLU A 168 3.15 -6.98 17.27
C GLU A 168 3.98 -6.10 16.31
N ILE A 169 3.42 -5.73 15.16
CA ILE A 169 4.15 -5.02 14.10
C ILE A 169 4.53 -3.61 14.54
N LEU A 170 3.57 -2.77 14.94
CA LEU A 170 3.86 -1.39 15.31
C LEU A 170 4.85 -1.29 16.49
N PRO A 171 4.73 -2.09 17.58
CA PRO A 171 5.74 -2.12 18.63
C PRO A 171 7.15 -2.48 18.12
N ALA A 172 7.26 -3.48 17.24
CA ALA A 172 8.55 -3.89 16.69
C ALA A 172 9.17 -2.83 15.77
N LEU A 173 8.35 -2.15 14.95
CA LEU A 173 8.82 -1.07 14.09
C LEU A 173 9.31 0.13 14.89
N GLU A 174 8.61 0.49 15.98
CA GLU A 174 9.01 1.57 16.89
C GLU A 174 10.36 1.26 17.55
N GLU A 175 10.55 0.03 18.03
CA GLU A 175 11.82 -0.43 18.61
C GLU A 175 12.99 -0.35 17.61
N LEU A 176 12.74 -0.75 16.36
CA LEU A 176 13.76 -0.81 15.31
C LEU A 176 13.98 0.50 14.55
N GLY A 177 13.16 1.53 14.78
CA GLY A 177 13.20 2.79 14.06
C GLY A 177 12.79 2.68 12.59
N ILE A 178 11.86 1.77 12.27
CA ILE A 178 11.37 1.48 10.92
C ILE A 178 10.08 2.24 10.67
N GLY A 179 9.98 2.96 9.54
CA GLY A 179 8.74 3.63 9.10
C GLY A 179 7.64 2.63 8.71
N PHE A 180 6.38 3.06 8.80
CA PHE A 180 5.24 2.24 8.41
C PHE A 180 4.43 2.88 7.29
N VAL A 181 4.13 2.11 6.24
CA VAL A 181 3.41 2.56 5.05
C VAL A 181 2.12 1.76 4.91
N PRO A 182 1.00 2.23 5.49
CA PRO A 182 -0.30 1.58 5.34
C PRO A 182 -0.78 1.56 3.90
N PHE A 183 -0.92 0.36 3.31
CA PHE A 183 -1.68 0.23 2.08
C PHE A 183 -3.16 -0.04 2.37
N SER A 184 -4.04 0.21 1.38
CA SER A 184 -5.50 0.17 1.56
C SER A 184 -6.00 0.96 2.77
N PRO A 185 -5.50 2.17 3.04
CA PRO A 185 -5.81 2.94 4.25
C PRO A 185 -7.29 3.34 4.34
N LEU A 186 -8.02 3.25 3.22
CA LEU A 186 -9.47 3.44 3.13
C LEU A 186 -10.25 2.13 3.01
N GLY A 187 -9.68 0.99 3.46
CA GLY A 187 -10.32 -0.32 3.42
C GLY A 187 -10.79 -0.70 2.00
N ARG A 188 -9.96 -0.43 0.97
CA ARG A 188 -10.29 -0.63 -0.46
C ARG A 188 -11.56 0.10 -0.90
N GLY A 189 -11.85 1.23 -0.27
CA GLY A 189 -12.94 2.13 -0.60
C GLY A 189 -14.17 2.02 0.30
N ILE A 190 -14.27 1.05 1.21
CA ILE A 190 -15.41 0.95 2.14
C ILE A 190 -15.46 2.17 3.08
N LEU A 191 -14.29 2.62 3.57
CA LEU A 191 -14.16 3.79 4.44
C LEU A 191 -14.28 5.15 3.70
N THR A 192 -14.72 5.14 2.45
CA THR A 192 -15.05 6.39 1.74
C THR A 192 -16.51 6.79 1.90
N GLY A 193 -17.35 5.92 2.48
CA GLY A 193 -18.81 6.11 2.54
C GLY A 193 -19.51 6.05 1.15
N LYS A 194 -18.82 5.52 0.12
CA LYS A 194 -19.37 5.39 -1.26
C LYS A 194 -19.76 3.96 -1.63
N VAL A 195 -19.37 3.01 -0.80
CA VAL A 195 -19.82 1.62 -0.92
C VAL A 195 -21.07 1.48 -0.06
N ALA A 196 -22.15 0.99 -0.64
CA ALA A 196 -23.45 0.82 0.01
C ALA A 196 -23.84 -0.66 0.07
N ALA A 197 -24.84 -1.00 0.86
CA ALA A 197 -25.44 -2.31 0.89
C ALA A 197 -25.86 -2.74 -0.52
N GLY A 198 -25.59 -4.01 -0.86
CA GLY A 198 -25.89 -4.54 -2.19
C GLY A 198 -24.99 -4.04 -3.33
N THR A 199 -23.93 -3.28 -3.04
CA THR A 199 -22.95 -2.89 -4.07
C THR A 199 -22.35 -4.13 -4.72
N GLN A 200 -22.40 -4.20 -6.05
CA GLN A 200 -21.75 -5.23 -6.84
C GLN A 200 -20.51 -4.67 -7.51
N PHE A 201 -19.42 -5.45 -7.48
CA PHE A 201 -18.16 -5.10 -8.12
C PHE A 201 -18.06 -5.78 -9.48
N GLY A 202 -17.72 -5.00 -10.51
CA GLY A 202 -17.66 -5.46 -11.89
C GLY A 202 -16.46 -6.35 -12.20
N GLU A 203 -16.41 -6.84 -13.43
CA GLU A 203 -15.29 -7.62 -13.94
C GLU A 203 -13.97 -6.84 -13.83
N GLY A 204 -12.90 -7.52 -13.40
CA GLY A 204 -11.58 -6.90 -13.19
C GLY A 204 -11.45 -6.07 -11.90
N ASP A 205 -12.49 -6.01 -11.07
CA ASP A 205 -12.41 -5.41 -9.74
C ASP A 205 -12.06 -6.49 -8.70
N ILE A 206 -10.89 -6.37 -8.08
CA ILE A 206 -10.39 -7.35 -7.10
C ILE A 206 -11.37 -7.54 -5.92
N ARG A 207 -12.16 -6.52 -5.57
CA ARG A 207 -13.11 -6.59 -4.48
C ARG A 207 -14.17 -7.67 -4.68
N ALA A 208 -14.52 -8.00 -5.94
CA ALA A 208 -15.41 -9.08 -6.27
C ALA A 208 -14.92 -10.46 -5.77
N THR A 209 -13.63 -10.62 -5.53
CA THR A 209 -13.01 -11.87 -5.06
C THR A 209 -12.67 -11.89 -3.59
N LEU A 210 -12.78 -10.77 -2.87
CA LEU A 210 -12.38 -10.65 -1.49
C LEU A 210 -13.52 -11.03 -0.54
N PRO A 211 -13.31 -11.96 0.43
CA PRO A 211 -14.37 -12.45 1.31
C PRO A 211 -15.10 -11.34 2.08
N ARG A 212 -14.38 -10.30 2.56
CA ARG A 212 -14.98 -9.17 3.30
C ARG A 212 -15.89 -8.27 2.46
N PHE A 213 -15.90 -8.44 1.13
CA PHE A 213 -16.78 -7.74 0.19
C PHE A 213 -17.88 -8.64 -0.38
N ALA A 214 -17.96 -9.91 0.05
CA ALA A 214 -19.12 -10.74 -0.23
C ALA A 214 -20.38 -10.08 0.36
N SER A 215 -21.54 -10.27 -0.29
CA SER A 215 -22.76 -9.51 0.02
C SER A 215 -23.08 -9.46 1.52
N ASP A 216 -23.14 -10.63 2.18
CA ASP A 216 -23.52 -10.73 3.59
C ASP A 216 -22.47 -10.09 4.51
N ALA A 217 -21.18 -10.27 4.20
CA ALA A 217 -20.08 -9.65 4.95
C ALA A 217 -20.06 -8.13 4.74
N LEU A 218 -20.26 -7.66 3.51
CA LEU A 218 -20.26 -6.24 3.20
C LEU A 218 -21.32 -5.48 3.99
N ASP A 219 -22.54 -5.99 4.03
CA ASP A 219 -23.67 -5.33 4.73
C ASP A 219 -23.37 -5.21 6.24
N ALA A 220 -22.81 -6.25 6.86
CA ALA A 220 -22.37 -6.21 8.24
C ALA A 220 -21.22 -5.20 8.48
N ASN A 221 -20.28 -5.16 7.55
CA ASN A 221 -19.09 -4.30 7.64
C ASN A 221 -19.40 -2.80 7.48
N LEU A 222 -20.53 -2.44 6.86
CA LEU A 222 -20.96 -1.04 6.75
C LEU A 222 -21.30 -0.39 8.09
N ALA A 223 -21.59 -1.17 9.13
CA ALA A 223 -21.85 -0.64 10.47
C ALA A 223 -20.68 0.21 11.01
N LEU A 224 -19.44 -0.16 10.69
CA LEU A 224 -18.27 0.66 11.03
C LEU A 224 -18.30 2.02 10.30
N VAL A 225 -18.69 2.03 9.03
CA VAL A 225 -18.80 3.27 8.23
C VAL A 225 -19.80 4.24 8.84
N ASP A 226 -20.93 3.74 9.34
CA ASP A 226 -21.95 4.55 10.01
C ASP A 226 -21.41 5.22 11.28
N LEU A 227 -20.54 4.53 12.04
CA LEU A 227 -19.91 5.08 13.23
C LEU A 227 -18.88 6.16 12.88
N VAL A 228 -18.03 5.92 11.88
CA VAL A 228 -17.07 6.91 11.38
C VAL A 228 -17.77 8.14 10.78
N THR A 229 -18.94 7.96 10.16
CA THR A 229 -19.76 9.03 9.60
C THR A 229 -20.19 10.03 10.69
N LYS A 230 -20.53 9.57 11.88
CA LYS A 230 -20.91 10.47 13.00
C LYS A 230 -19.78 11.43 13.39
N VAL A 231 -18.55 10.93 13.41
CA VAL A 231 -17.36 11.76 13.66
C VAL A 231 -17.13 12.72 12.49
N ALA A 232 -17.26 12.23 11.25
CA ALA A 232 -17.10 13.04 10.05
C ALA A 232 -18.09 14.21 10.00
N ASP A 233 -19.36 13.97 10.31
CA ASP A 233 -20.41 15.00 10.36
C ASP A 233 -20.08 16.08 11.40
N ARG A 234 -19.63 15.71 12.60
CA ARG A 234 -19.23 16.67 13.66
C ARG A 234 -18.05 17.53 13.22
N LYS A 235 -17.12 16.96 12.45
CA LYS A 235 -15.90 17.65 11.96
C LYS A 235 -16.14 18.45 10.69
N GLY A 236 -17.29 18.31 10.03
CA GLY A 236 -17.51 18.88 8.71
C GLY A 236 -16.56 18.29 7.65
N ALA A 237 -16.14 17.03 7.84
CA ALA A 237 -15.20 16.32 7.00
C ALA A 237 -15.88 15.12 6.31
N THR A 238 -15.19 14.49 5.35
CA THR A 238 -15.66 13.23 4.78
C THR A 238 -15.21 12.03 5.62
N VAL A 239 -15.89 10.90 5.47
CA VAL A 239 -15.52 9.62 6.12
C VAL A 239 -14.08 9.24 5.77
N GLY A 240 -13.69 9.40 4.48
CA GLY A 240 -12.33 9.13 4.02
C GLY A 240 -11.29 10.03 4.68
N GLN A 241 -11.59 11.30 4.87
CA GLN A 241 -10.67 12.22 5.58
C GLN A 241 -10.50 11.83 7.04
N VAL A 242 -11.58 11.46 7.74
CA VAL A 242 -11.50 10.99 9.14
C VAL A 242 -10.68 9.70 9.22
N ALA A 243 -10.90 8.75 8.33
CA ALA A 243 -10.16 7.49 8.31
C ALA A 243 -8.65 7.69 8.07
N LEU A 244 -8.26 8.60 7.19
CA LEU A 244 -6.87 8.95 6.94
C LEU A 244 -6.25 9.76 8.10
N ALA A 245 -6.99 10.73 8.65
CA ALA A 245 -6.54 11.51 9.80
C ALA A 245 -6.33 10.63 11.04
N TRP A 246 -7.18 9.62 11.24
CA TRP A 246 -6.99 8.63 12.30
C TRP A 246 -5.66 7.88 12.14
N LEU A 247 -5.32 7.41 10.93
CA LEU A 247 -4.02 6.77 10.67
C LEU A 247 -2.83 7.69 10.96
N LEU A 248 -2.92 8.95 10.53
CA LEU A 248 -1.86 9.94 10.76
C LEU A 248 -1.68 10.28 12.24
N ALA A 249 -2.75 10.14 13.05
CA ALA A 249 -2.71 10.38 14.49
C ALA A 249 -2.09 9.21 15.29
N GLN A 250 -1.98 8.01 14.72
CA GLN A 250 -1.46 6.85 15.45
C GLN A 250 0.01 6.98 15.82
N LYS A 251 0.86 7.32 14.86
CA LYS A 251 2.30 7.51 15.07
C LYS A 251 2.87 8.49 14.04
N PRO A 252 3.87 9.32 14.39
CA PRO A 252 4.45 10.32 13.47
C PRO A 252 5.25 9.72 12.31
N TRP A 253 5.55 8.43 12.35
CA TRP A 253 6.30 7.69 11.33
C TRP A 253 5.39 6.82 10.44
N ILE A 254 4.07 7.05 10.48
CA ILE A 254 3.08 6.39 9.60
C ILE A 254 2.81 7.28 8.39
N VAL A 255 2.98 6.71 7.19
CA VAL A 255 2.76 7.40 5.91
C VAL A 255 1.79 6.58 5.07
N PRO A 256 0.47 6.84 5.12
CA PRO A 256 -0.52 6.10 4.34
C PRO A 256 -0.42 6.41 2.85
N ILE A 257 -0.71 5.41 2.01
CA ILE A 257 -0.69 5.52 0.55
C ILE A 257 -2.10 5.32 -0.06
N PRO A 258 -3.02 6.27 0.10
CA PRO A 258 -4.36 6.19 -0.47
C PRO A 258 -4.31 6.28 -1.99
N GLY A 259 -4.67 5.19 -2.68
CA GLY A 259 -4.70 5.14 -4.15
C GLY A 259 -5.96 5.81 -4.73
N THR A 260 -5.78 6.69 -5.71
CA THR A 260 -6.88 7.25 -6.49
C THR A 260 -6.47 7.54 -7.94
N ARG A 261 -7.44 7.76 -8.81
CA ARG A 261 -7.28 8.18 -10.21
C ARG A 261 -8.21 9.35 -10.57
N ARG A 262 -8.72 10.07 -9.57
CA ARG A 262 -9.61 11.23 -9.71
C ARG A 262 -9.09 12.39 -8.86
N LEU A 263 -8.99 13.58 -9.45
CA LEU A 263 -8.44 14.77 -8.78
C LEU A 263 -9.25 15.17 -7.55
N GLU A 264 -10.57 15.12 -7.62
CA GLU A 264 -11.43 15.45 -6.48
C GLU A 264 -11.22 14.52 -5.29
N ARG A 265 -10.83 13.25 -5.56
CA ARG A 265 -10.49 12.30 -4.49
C ARG A 265 -9.07 12.51 -3.97
N LEU A 266 -8.16 12.93 -4.82
CA LEU A 266 -6.83 13.32 -4.39
C LEU A 266 -6.90 14.52 -3.45
N ASP A 267 -7.64 15.55 -3.84
CA ASP A 267 -7.83 16.75 -3.01
C ASP A 267 -8.52 16.41 -1.67
N GLU A 268 -9.54 15.54 -1.70
CA GLU A 268 -10.19 15.00 -0.49
C GLU A 268 -9.18 14.29 0.42
N ASN A 269 -8.36 13.37 -0.13
CA ASN A 269 -7.37 12.63 0.64
C ASN A 269 -6.28 13.55 1.24
N LEU A 270 -5.78 14.51 0.47
CA LEU A 270 -4.78 15.48 0.95
C LEU A 270 -5.32 16.36 2.07
N GLY A 271 -6.61 16.70 2.03
CA GLY A 271 -7.27 17.46 3.09
C GLY A 271 -7.27 16.76 4.45
N SER A 272 -7.04 15.44 4.50
CA SER A 272 -6.94 14.70 5.77
C SER A 272 -5.75 15.12 6.62
N ALA A 273 -4.68 15.59 6.00
CA ALA A 273 -3.46 16.00 6.72
C ALA A 273 -3.67 17.26 7.59
N GLY A 274 -4.68 18.06 7.27
CA GLY A 274 -5.06 19.24 8.06
C GLY A 274 -6.24 19.00 9.03
N LEU A 275 -6.78 17.78 9.08
CA LEU A 275 -7.92 17.46 9.93
C LEU A 275 -7.44 17.05 11.33
N GLU A 276 -7.76 17.89 12.32
CA GLU A 276 -7.43 17.62 13.72
C GLU A 276 -8.54 16.75 14.37
N LEU A 277 -8.17 15.58 14.87
CA LEU A 277 -9.01 14.73 15.71
C LEU A 277 -8.65 14.96 17.18
N THR A 278 -9.66 15.20 18.02
CA THR A 278 -9.45 15.34 19.47
C THR A 278 -9.19 13.96 20.10
N PRO A 279 -8.65 13.89 21.34
CA PRO A 279 -8.53 12.62 22.05
C PRO A 279 -9.86 11.86 22.19
N GLU A 280 -10.98 12.58 22.34
CA GLU A 280 -12.32 11.99 22.41
C GLU A 280 -12.74 11.40 21.07
N ASP A 281 -12.45 12.08 19.94
CA ASP A 281 -12.73 11.55 18.60
C ASP A 281 -11.91 10.27 18.34
N LEU A 282 -10.62 10.26 18.73
CA LEU A 282 -9.76 9.10 18.59
C LEU A 282 -10.28 7.91 19.41
N THR A 283 -10.67 8.16 20.67
CA THR A 283 -11.25 7.13 21.54
C THR A 283 -12.52 6.54 20.92
N GLU A 284 -13.43 7.40 20.42
CA GLU A 284 -14.68 6.95 19.78
C GLU A 284 -14.40 6.10 18.53
N LEU A 285 -13.43 6.49 17.70
CA LEU A 285 -13.04 5.76 16.50
C LEU A 285 -12.38 4.41 16.85
N ASP A 286 -11.54 4.38 17.88
CA ASP A 286 -10.90 3.16 18.38
C ASP A 286 -11.93 2.17 18.93
N GLU A 287 -12.87 2.64 19.74
CA GLU A 287 -13.97 1.81 20.25
C GLU A 287 -14.89 1.33 19.12
N ALA A 288 -15.20 2.18 18.14
CA ALA A 288 -16.01 1.81 16.98
C ALA A 288 -15.34 0.69 16.17
N SER A 289 -14.03 0.80 15.92
CA SER A 289 -13.27 -0.19 15.20
C SER A 289 -13.11 -1.50 15.99
N ALA A 290 -12.82 -1.43 17.30
CA ALA A 290 -12.67 -2.59 18.17
C ALA A 290 -13.97 -3.39 18.33
N ASN A 291 -15.13 -2.69 18.36
CA ASN A 291 -16.46 -3.31 18.48
C ASN A 291 -17.03 -3.74 17.13
N ALA A 292 -16.45 -3.30 16.02
CA ALA A 292 -16.86 -3.74 14.68
C ALA A 292 -16.35 -5.14 14.42
N HIS A 293 -17.25 -6.11 14.46
CA HIS A 293 -16.90 -7.49 14.06
C HIS A 293 -16.84 -7.56 12.54
N ILE A 294 -15.66 -7.21 11.99
CA ILE A 294 -15.41 -7.29 10.55
C ILE A 294 -15.59 -8.73 10.08
N GLN A 295 -16.51 -8.94 9.15
CA GLN A 295 -16.81 -10.24 8.59
C GLN A 295 -16.04 -10.48 7.29
N GLY A 296 -15.69 -11.75 7.07
CA GLY A 296 -14.92 -12.20 5.91
C GLY A 296 -13.42 -11.96 6.03
N ASP A 297 -12.67 -12.92 5.54
CA ASP A 297 -11.21 -12.86 5.54
C ASP A 297 -10.69 -11.71 4.66
N ARG A 298 -9.48 -11.24 4.98
CA ARG A 298 -8.79 -10.17 4.26
C ARG A 298 -8.53 -10.54 2.79
N TYR A 299 -8.18 -11.80 2.55
CA TYR A 299 -7.86 -12.36 1.25
C TYR A 299 -8.47 -13.75 1.06
N PRO A 300 -8.67 -14.23 -0.18
CA PRO A 300 -8.86 -15.64 -0.47
C PRO A 300 -7.67 -16.46 0.03
N GLU A 301 -7.90 -17.74 0.38
CA GLU A 301 -6.91 -18.61 1.01
C GLU A 301 -5.53 -18.63 0.31
N ALA A 302 -5.53 -18.67 -1.02
CA ALA A 302 -4.28 -18.68 -1.79
C ALA A 302 -3.43 -17.40 -1.59
N MET A 303 -4.08 -16.24 -1.48
CA MET A 303 -3.38 -14.97 -1.22
C MET A 303 -3.01 -14.82 0.26
N GLN A 304 -3.83 -15.40 1.16
CA GLN A 304 -3.55 -15.37 2.58
C GLN A 304 -2.25 -16.13 2.91
N LYS A 305 -1.97 -17.21 2.20
CA LYS A 305 -0.72 -17.99 2.35
C LYS A 305 0.56 -17.24 1.93
N MET A 306 0.43 -16.12 1.21
CA MET A 306 1.57 -15.28 0.83
C MET A 306 1.92 -14.20 1.87
N ILE A 307 1.22 -14.19 3.00
CA ILE A 307 1.49 -13.28 4.12
C ILE A 307 2.40 -14.02 5.11
N ASP A 308 3.55 -13.44 5.40
CA ASP A 308 4.46 -13.94 6.41
C ASP A 308 3.97 -13.53 7.81
N ARG A 309 3.96 -14.48 8.76
CA ARG A 309 3.49 -14.28 10.14
C ARG A 309 4.38 -14.97 11.16
#